data_62b7bab06dec99e678f980ec7b1bc47b
#
_entry.id   62b7bab06dec99e678f980ec7b1bc47b
#
_cell.length_a   1.000
_cell.length_b   1.000
_cell.length_c   1.000
_cell.angle_alpha   90.00
_cell.angle_beta   90.00
_cell.angle_gamma   90.00
#
_symmetry.space_group_name_H-M   'P 1'
#
loop_
_entity.id
_entity.type
_entity.pdbx_description
1 polymer ?
#
loop_
_entity_poly.entity_id
_entity_poly.type
_entity_poly.pdbx_seq_one_letter_code
_entity_poly.pdbx_strand_id
1 'polypeptide(L)'
;MATPTLKTIEADDMSHNQRYFMRLSYRGASFHGWQSQPNAVSVQSEIELAMSRALRTPIKITGAGRTDTGVNARLMVAHFDLSQPITDKAALCRSLNAMVGPDIAIEGIYEVAPDAHARFDATSRTYHYYTHTGKSPFLYPLSWQEPASPLNFDMMNRAAAMLLDIDDFTSFAKLHSDNKTNICNVTHAEWSTVDGDASRHVFVITADRFLRNMVRAVVGTLIEVGRGKMTLDQFKKVVEAHDRCAAGTSMPPQPLFLWDITYPFEYIH
;
A
#
# COMPACT_ATOMS: atom_id res chain seq x y z
N MET A 1 -13.14 61.57 -36.41
CA MET A 1 -13.63 60.23 -36.73
C MET A 1 -12.62 59.26 -36.14
N ALA A 2 -12.95 58.66 -35.00
CA ALA A 2 -12.07 57.68 -34.31
C ALA A 2 -12.56 56.28 -34.64
N THR A 3 -11.66 55.44 -35.16
CA THR A 3 -11.89 54.03 -35.50
C THR A 3 -11.95 53.20 -34.22
N PRO A 4 -12.93 52.31 -34.03
CA PRO A 4 -12.94 51.45 -32.83
C PRO A 4 -11.94 50.30 -32.97
N THR A 5 -11.05 50.21 -32.03
CA THR A 5 -10.12 49.07 -31.86
C THR A 5 -10.91 47.86 -31.41
N LEU A 6 -10.97 46.82 -32.24
CA LEU A 6 -11.43 45.49 -31.88
C LEU A 6 -10.53 44.90 -30.82
N LYS A 7 -11.07 44.69 -29.62
CA LYS A 7 -10.43 43.84 -28.59
C LYS A 7 -10.54 42.38 -29.05
N THR A 8 -9.42 41.80 -29.39
CA THR A 8 -9.28 40.36 -29.55
C THR A 8 -9.56 39.71 -28.18
N ILE A 9 -10.63 38.94 -28.10
CA ILE A 9 -10.91 38.06 -26.97
C ILE A 9 -9.87 36.93 -27.09
N GLU A 10 -8.85 36.94 -26.24
CA GLU A 10 -7.99 35.78 -26.02
C GLU A 10 -8.91 34.67 -25.47
N ALA A 11 -9.08 33.62 -26.25
CA ALA A 11 -9.68 32.37 -25.77
C ALA A 11 -8.77 31.85 -24.65
N ASP A 12 -9.30 31.94 -23.44
CA ASP A 12 -8.71 31.28 -22.25
C ASP A 12 -8.73 29.78 -22.53
N ASP A 13 -7.59 29.27 -23.03
CA ASP A 13 -7.35 27.84 -23.24
C ASP A 13 -7.19 27.19 -21.86
N MET A 14 -8.32 27.04 -21.17
CA MET A 14 -8.42 26.20 -19.99
C MET A 14 -8.30 24.74 -20.46
N SER A 15 -7.07 24.28 -20.72
CA SER A 15 -6.77 22.87 -20.88
C SER A 15 -7.16 22.16 -19.59
N HIS A 16 -8.39 21.66 -19.52
CA HIS A 16 -8.86 20.85 -18.42
C HIS A 16 -8.09 19.53 -18.49
N ASN A 17 -7.06 19.40 -17.66
CA ASN A 17 -6.38 18.11 -17.49
C ASN A 17 -7.40 17.10 -16.96
N GLN A 18 -7.61 16.03 -17.75
CA GLN A 18 -8.43 14.90 -17.35
C GLN A 18 -7.67 14.02 -16.38
N ARG A 19 -8.23 13.75 -15.19
CA ARG A 19 -7.64 12.86 -14.19
C ARG A 19 -8.13 11.43 -14.33
N TYR A 20 -7.21 10.50 -14.12
CA TYR A 20 -7.46 9.07 -14.15
C TYR A 20 -6.92 8.38 -12.90
N PHE A 21 -7.66 7.37 -12.43
CA PHE A 21 -7.14 6.35 -11.52
C PHE A 21 -6.71 5.13 -12.32
N MET A 22 -5.54 4.61 -11.98
CA MET A 22 -5.01 3.34 -12.48
C MET A 22 -5.03 2.33 -11.33
N ARG A 23 -5.69 1.18 -11.54
CA ARG A 23 -5.61 0.02 -10.66
C ARG A 23 -4.52 -0.91 -11.14
N LEU A 24 -3.73 -1.40 -10.22
CA LEU A 24 -2.63 -2.30 -10.51
C LEU A 24 -2.30 -3.18 -9.32
N SER A 25 -1.65 -4.31 -9.61
CA SER A 25 -1.06 -5.20 -8.62
C SER A 25 0.43 -5.41 -8.94
N TYR A 26 1.21 -5.77 -7.92
CA TYR A 26 2.63 -6.07 -8.13
C TYR A 26 3.22 -6.97 -7.06
N ARG A 27 4.27 -7.68 -7.45
CA ARG A 27 5.15 -8.43 -6.59
C ARG A 27 6.40 -7.60 -6.29
N GLY A 28 6.63 -7.29 -4.99
CA GLY A 28 7.65 -6.32 -4.58
C GLY A 28 9.09 -6.80 -4.62
N ALA A 29 9.32 -8.11 -4.85
CA ALA A 29 10.64 -8.74 -4.72
C ALA A 29 11.73 -8.10 -5.61
N SER A 30 11.36 -7.64 -6.80
CA SER A 30 12.26 -7.03 -7.80
C SER A 30 12.40 -5.50 -7.62
N PHE A 31 11.73 -4.90 -6.64
CA PHE A 31 11.64 -3.45 -6.51
C PHE A 31 12.12 -2.95 -5.14
N HIS A 32 12.65 -1.73 -5.14
CA HIS A 32 13.00 -0.99 -3.93
C HIS A 32 11.79 -0.24 -3.36
N GLY A 33 10.61 -0.89 -3.38
CA GLY A 33 9.34 -0.35 -2.95
C GLY A 33 8.60 0.40 -4.05
N TRP A 34 7.52 1.08 -3.65
CA TRP A 34 6.69 1.85 -4.58
C TRP A 34 7.37 3.09 -5.12
N GLN A 35 7.90 3.94 -4.22
CA GLN A 35 8.32 5.31 -4.53
C GLN A 35 9.56 5.38 -5.41
N SER A 36 9.50 6.16 -6.49
CA SER A 36 10.66 6.46 -7.35
C SER A 36 11.83 7.07 -6.54
N GLN A 37 13.04 6.57 -6.79
CA GLN A 37 14.27 6.94 -6.12
C GLN A 37 15.39 7.07 -7.16
N PRO A 38 16.41 7.95 -6.96
CA PRO A 38 17.43 8.23 -7.98
C PRO A 38 18.26 7.01 -8.44
N ASN A 39 18.51 6.05 -7.54
CA ASN A 39 19.47 4.96 -7.78
C ASN A 39 18.86 3.56 -7.59
N ALA A 40 17.54 3.43 -7.69
CA ALA A 40 16.87 2.15 -7.44
C ALA A 40 15.62 2.00 -8.31
N VAL A 41 15.44 0.81 -8.89
CA VAL A 41 14.24 0.47 -9.63
C VAL A 41 13.07 0.36 -8.66
N SER A 42 11.99 1.08 -8.94
CA SER A 42 10.76 1.09 -8.14
C SER A 42 9.54 0.80 -9.02
N VAL A 43 8.44 0.37 -8.42
CA VAL A 43 7.21 0.13 -9.17
C VAL A 43 6.75 1.40 -9.89
N GLN A 44 6.79 2.54 -9.21
CA GLN A 44 6.41 3.83 -9.78
C GLN A 44 7.26 4.20 -11.00
N SER A 45 8.60 4.03 -10.93
CA SER A 45 9.49 4.40 -12.05
C SER A 45 9.27 3.53 -13.28
N GLU A 46 9.00 2.24 -13.12
CA GLU A 46 8.69 1.33 -14.23
C GLU A 46 7.38 1.71 -14.94
N ILE A 47 6.33 2.02 -14.16
CA ILE A 47 5.04 2.44 -14.72
C ILE A 47 5.16 3.80 -15.41
N GLU A 48 5.82 4.79 -14.77
CA GLU A 48 6.06 6.11 -15.38
C GLU A 48 6.82 6.00 -16.71
N LEU A 49 7.80 5.11 -16.79
CA LEU A 49 8.56 4.86 -18.01
C LEU A 49 7.68 4.23 -19.10
N ALA A 50 6.89 3.19 -18.75
CA ALA A 50 5.98 2.53 -19.69
C ALA A 50 4.92 3.51 -20.21
N MET A 51 4.30 4.29 -19.33
CA MET A 51 3.30 5.31 -19.68
C MET A 51 3.88 6.39 -20.58
N SER A 52 5.08 6.90 -20.23
CA SER A 52 5.74 7.96 -21.01
C SER A 52 6.11 7.50 -22.41
N ARG A 53 6.45 6.21 -22.60
CA ARG A 53 6.65 5.59 -23.92
C ARG A 53 5.36 5.42 -24.69
N ALA A 54 4.31 4.89 -24.05
CA ALA A 54 3.01 4.65 -24.68
C ALA A 54 2.35 5.95 -25.16
N LEU A 55 2.41 6.99 -24.32
CA LEU A 55 1.75 8.27 -24.57
C LEU A 55 2.66 9.33 -25.22
N ARG A 56 3.95 9.01 -25.43
CA ARG A 56 4.98 9.87 -26.04
C ARG A 56 5.13 11.24 -25.34
N THR A 57 4.84 11.27 -24.05
CA THR A 57 4.96 12.46 -23.21
C THR A 57 5.38 12.04 -21.79
N PRO A 58 6.17 12.82 -21.06
CA PRO A 58 6.52 12.51 -19.68
C PRO A 58 5.27 12.44 -18.81
N ILE A 59 5.05 11.29 -18.15
CA ILE A 59 3.93 11.07 -17.24
C ILE A 59 4.47 10.85 -15.84
N LYS A 60 3.82 11.49 -14.86
CA LYS A 60 4.03 11.27 -13.43
C LYS A 60 2.80 10.66 -12.82
N ILE A 61 2.99 9.72 -11.92
CA ILE A 61 1.89 9.08 -11.19
C ILE A 61 2.05 9.29 -9.69
N THR A 62 0.91 9.35 -8.98
CA THR A 62 0.88 9.44 -7.52
C THR A 62 0.11 8.27 -6.95
N GLY A 63 0.77 7.39 -6.19
CA GLY A 63 0.14 6.23 -5.58
C GLY A 63 -0.63 6.55 -4.30
N ALA A 64 -1.60 5.69 -3.98
CA ALA A 64 -2.42 5.75 -2.77
C ALA A 64 -1.63 5.61 -1.46
N GLY A 65 -0.42 5.10 -1.55
CA GLY A 65 0.49 4.93 -0.43
C GLY A 65 1.89 4.53 -0.89
N ARG A 66 2.80 4.39 0.06
CA ARG A 66 4.14 3.86 -0.17
C ARG A 66 4.23 2.47 0.42
N THR A 67 4.82 1.53 -0.31
CA THR A 67 5.23 0.23 0.22
C THR A 67 6.74 0.19 0.36
N ASP A 68 7.24 -0.52 1.36
CA ASP A 68 8.67 -0.75 1.55
C ASP A 68 9.23 -1.71 0.50
N THR A 69 10.56 -1.75 0.36
CA THR A 69 11.27 -2.73 -0.46
C THR A 69 10.79 -4.16 -0.18
N GLY A 70 10.43 -4.90 -1.21
CA GLY A 70 9.98 -6.29 -1.11
C GLY A 70 8.52 -6.50 -0.71
N VAL A 71 7.77 -5.46 -0.34
CA VAL A 71 6.33 -5.52 -0.01
C VAL A 71 5.52 -5.59 -1.29
N ASN A 72 4.54 -6.48 -1.32
CA ASN A 72 3.65 -6.69 -2.45
C ASN A 72 2.41 -5.78 -2.37
N ALA A 73 1.69 -5.64 -3.49
CA ALA A 73 0.34 -5.11 -3.50
C ALA A 73 -0.57 -6.00 -4.35
N ARG A 74 -1.67 -6.45 -3.74
CA ARG A 74 -2.80 -7.07 -4.45
C ARG A 74 -3.64 -6.00 -5.13
N LEU A 75 -3.74 -4.83 -4.49
CA LEU A 75 -4.35 -3.63 -5.06
C LEU A 75 -3.51 -2.41 -4.69
N MET A 76 -3.03 -1.70 -5.72
CA MET A 76 -2.54 -0.34 -5.62
C MET A 76 -3.36 0.54 -6.57
N VAL A 77 -3.67 1.74 -6.13
CA VAL A 77 -4.29 2.77 -6.96
C VAL A 77 -3.32 3.93 -7.13
N ALA A 78 -3.17 4.42 -8.34
CA ALA A 78 -2.38 5.62 -8.62
C ALA A 78 -3.17 6.56 -9.52
N HIS A 79 -3.06 7.88 -9.31
CA HIS A 79 -3.64 8.86 -10.22
C HIS A 79 -2.58 9.51 -11.11
N PHE A 80 -3.03 9.96 -12.26
CA PHE A 80 -2.25 10.77 -13.21
C PHE A 80 -3.19 11.67 -14.02
N ASP A 81 -2.62 12.71 -14.62
CA ASP A 81 -3.35 13.70 -15.39
C ASP A 81 -2.88 13.69 -16.86
N LEU A 82 -3.80 13.89 -17.77
CA LEU A 82 -3.52 14.04 -19.20
C LEU A 82 -4.26 15.28 -19.75
N SER A 83 -3.60 15.99 -20.66
CA SER A 83 -4.20 17.10 -21.41
C SER A 83 -5.17 16.66 -22.50
N GLN A 84 -5.09 15.41 -22.92
CA GLN A 84 -5.97 14.80 -23.92
C GLN A 84 -6.64 13.56 -23.34
N PRO A 85 -7.96 13.35 -23.57
CA PRO A 85 -8.67 12.18 -23.09
C PRO A 85 -8.12 10.88 -23.71
N ILE A 86 -8.13 9.80 -22.93
CA ILE A 86 -7.79 8.47 -23.42
C ILE A 86 -8.97 7.92 -24.22
N THR A 87 -8.79 7.70 -25.52
CA THR A 87 -9.84 7.18 -26.42
C THR A 87 -10.16 5.71 -26.17
N ASP A 88 -9.13 4.88 -25.94
CA ASP A 88 -9.27 3.45 -25.64
C ASP A 88 -8.41 3.08 -24.41
N LYS A 89 -9.07 3.12 -23.25
CA LYS A 89 -8.43 2.76 -21.96
C LYS A 89 -7.98 1.29 -21.93
N ALA A 90 -8.73 0.40 -22.56
CA ALA A 90 -8.40 -1.02 -22.61
C ALA A 90 -7.17 -1.29 -23.49
N ALA A 91 -7.04 -0.60 -24.63
CA ALA A 91 -5.84 -0.68 -25.47
C ALA A 91 -4.61 -0.14 -24.74
N LEU A 92 -4.74 0.96 -24.00
CA LEU A 92 -3.65 1.50 -23.19
C LEU A 92 -3.24 0.50 -22.11
N CYS A 93 -4.17 -0.12 -21.38
CA CYS A 93 -3.86 -1.17 -20.40
C CYS A 93 -3.11 -2.34 -21.02
N ARG A 94 -3.55 -2.84 -22.18
CA ARG A 94 -2.83 -3.92 -22.91
C ARG A 94 -1.42 -3.50 -23.29
N SER A 95 -1.24 -2.29 -23.80
CA SER A 95 0.06 -1.74 -24.18
C SER A 95 1.00 -1.61 -22.97
N LEU A 96 0.50 -1.11 -21.85
CA LEU A 96 1.28 -0.99 -20.61
C LEU A 96 1.69 -2.37 -20.08
N ASN A 97 0.77 -3.34 -20.03
CA ASN A 97 1.08 -4.71 -19.60
C ASN A 97 2.10 -5.43 -20.50
N ALA A 98 2.20 -5.05 -21.76
CA ALA A 98 3.24 -5.57 -22.65
C ALA A 98 4.63 -4.93 -22.42
N MET A 99 4.68 -3.76 -21.76
CA MET A 99 5.92 -3.00 -21.51
C MET A 99 6.48 -3.17 -20.10
N VAL A 100 5.60 -3.32 -19.10
CA VAL A 100 6.04 -3.62 -17.72
C VAL A 100 6.43 -5.10 -17.61
N GLY A 101 7.37 -5.40 -16.71
CA GLY A 101 7.79 -6.77 -16.46
C GLY A 101 6.69 -7.63 -15.78
N PRO A 102 6.92 -8.94 -15.64
CA PRO A 102 5.93 -9.90 -15.13
C PRO A 102 5.54 -9.67 -13.67
N ASP A 103 6.26 -8.83 -12.95
CA ASP A 103 6.00 -8.51 -11.55
C ASP A 103 5.02 -7.35 -11.35
N ILE A 104 4.51 -6.73 -12.43
CA ILE A 104 3.49 -5.66 -12.40
C ILE A 104 2.34 -6.03 -13.36
N ALA A 105 1.10 -5.85 -12.90
CA ALA A 105 -0.08 -5.97 -13.73
C ALA A 105 -0.96 -4.72 -13.61
N ILE A 106 -1.28 -4.08 -14.75
CA ILE A 106 -2.24 -2.98 -14.84
C ILE A 106 -3.62 -3.59 -15.06
N GLU A 107 -4.52 -3.41 -14.10
CA GLU A 107 -5.85 -4.02 -14.09
C GLU A 107 -6.89 -3.14 -14.81
N GLY A 108 -6.76 -1.82 -14.70
CA GLY A 108 -7.68 -0.89 -15.34
C GLY A 108 -7.30 0.57 -15.18
N ILE A 109 -7.85 1.41 -16.06
CA ILE A 109 -7.74 2.87 -16.02
C ILE A 109 -9.14 3.45 -16.04
N TYR A 110 -9.44 4.31 -15.08
CA TYR A 110 -10.77 4.86 -14.82
C TYR A 110 -10.71 6.38 -14.77
N GLU A 111 -11.65 7.02 -15.44
CA GLU A 111 -11.82 8.46 -15.35
C GLU A 111 -12.41 8.82 -13.99
N VAL A 112 -11.89 9.87 -13.38
CA VAL A 112 -12.33 10.35 -12.07
C VAL A 112 -12.49 11.86 -12.07
N ALA A 113 -13.10 12.41 -11.02
CA ALA A 113 -13.19 13.85 -10.83
C ALA A 113 -11.79 14.51 -10.88
N PRO A 114 -11.64 15.71 -11.44
CA PRO A 114 -10.33 16.36 -11.61
C PRO A 114 -9.57 16.61 -10.31
N ASP A 115 -10.26 16.71 -9.19
CA ASP A 115 -9.71 16.89 -7.84
C ASP A 115 -9.49 15.57 -7.09
N ALA A 116 -9.96 14.42 -7.61
CA ALA A 116 -9.78 13.12 -6.97
C ALA A 116 -8.30 12.79 -6.74
N HIS A 117 -7.96 12.37 -5.53
CA HIS A 117 -6.57 12.12 -5.14
C HIS A 117 -6.36 10.71 -4.58
N ALA A 118 -5.62 9.87 -5.28
CA ALA A 118 -5.42 8.46 -4.92
C ALA A 118 -4.98 8.25 -3.46
N ARG A 119 -4.18 9.16 -2.88
CA ARG A 119 -3.68 9.03 -1.51
C ARG A 119 -4.59 9.67 -0.46
N PHE A 120 -5.08 10.89 -0.72
CA PHE A 120 -5.74 11.70 0.30
C PHE A 120 -7.22 11.38 0.42
N ASP A 121 -7.87 10.92 -0.66
CA ASP A 121 -9.28 10.52 -0.62
C ASP A 121 -9.47 9.07 -0.19
N ALA A 122 -8.42 8.28 -0.12
CA ALA A 122 -8.53 6.92 0.38
C ALA A 122 -8.87 6.92 1.88
N THR A 123 -10.02 6.32 2.22
CA THR A 123 -10.57 6.28 3.58
C THR A 123 -9.98 5.17 4.42
N SER A 124 -9.59 4.04 3.79
CA SER A 124 -8.91 2.95 4.50
C SER A 124 -7.91 2.22 3.60
N ARG A 125 -7.00 1.50 4.23
CA ARG A 125 -6.09 0.52 3.61
C ARG A 125 -6.15 -0.74 4.43
N THR A 126 -6.11 -1.89 3.75
CA THR A 126 -6.04 -3.21 4.38
C THR A 126 -4.74 -3.88 3.98
N TYR A 127 -4.04 -4.44 4.95
CA TYR A 127 -2.85 -5.25 4.73
C TYR A 127 -3.08 -6.68 5.18
N HIS A 128 -2.51 -7.64 4.45
CA HIS A 128 -2.43 -9.04 4.78
C HIS A 128 -0.98 -9.45 4.98
N TYR A 129 -0.70 -10.17 6.08
CA TYR A 129 0.59 -10.79 6.33
C TYR A 129 0.41 -12.30 6.47
N TYR A 130 1.01 -13.08 5.56
CA TYR A 130 0.82 -14.51 5.48
C TYR A 130 1.92 -15.29 6.23
N THR A 131 1.49 -16.35 6.96
CA THR A 131 2.40 -17.30 7.59
C THR A 131 1.99 -18.74 7.27
N HIS A 132 2.91 -19.70 7.43
CA HIS A 132 2.64 -21.12 7.26
C HIS A 132 3.54 -21.97 8.14
N THR A 133 3.04 -23.13 8.58
CA THR A 133 3.82 -24.13 9.30
C THR A 133 4.55 -25.06 8.33
N GLY A 134 5.71 -25.56 8.74
CA GLY A 134 6.53 -26.45 7.93
C GLY A 134 7.20 -25.79 6.73
N LYS A 135 8.02 -26.56 6.02
CA LYS A 135 8.75 -26.06 4.84
C LYS A 135 7.90 -26.22 3.58
N SER A 136 7.66 -25.13 2.86
CA SER A 136 6.92 -25.14 1.59
C SER A 136 7.61 -24.27 0.54
N PRO A 137 8.19 -24.85 -0.53
CA PRO A 137 8.80 -24.10 -1.62
C PRO A 137 7.77 -23.32 -2.45
N PHE A 138 6.50 -23.73 -2.43
CA PHE A 138 5.42 -23.07 -3.17
C PHE A 138 4.84 -21.84 -2.46
N LEU A 139 4.97 -21.78 -1.13
CA LEU A 139 4.54 -20.61 -0.34
C LEU A 139 5.68 -19.59 -0.16
N TYR A 140 6.93 -20.05 -0.21
CA TYR A 140 8.10 -19.18 -0.12
C TYR A 140 8.30 -18.37 -1.43
N PRO A 141 8.63 -17.08 -1.36
CA PRO A 141 8.81 -16.24 -0.17
C PRO A 141 7.54 -15.46 0.25
N LEU A 142 6.38 -15.71 -0.36
CA LEU A 142 5.15 -14.93 -0.19
C LEU A 142 4.40 -15.24 1.12
N SER A 143 4.91 -16.18 1.90
CA SER A 143 4.42 -16.54 3.22
C SER A 143 5.62 -16.81 4.13
N TRP A 144 5.57 -16.31 5.36
CA TRP A 144 6.65 -16.54 6.34
C TRP A 144 6.49 -17.90 7.01
N GLN A 145 7.57 -18.69 6.98
CA GLN A 145 7.59 -19.97 7.68
C GLN A 145 7.65 -19.76 9.19
N GLU A 146 6.64 -20.26 9.89
CA GLU A 146 6.56 -20.23 11.35
C GLU A 146 7.67 -21.08 12.01
N PRO A 147 8.04 -20.78 13.28
CA PRO A 147 8.99 -21.61 14.01
C PRO A 147 8.42 -23.01 14.26
N ALA A 148 9.30 -23.97 14.56
CA ALA A 148 8.89 -25.35 14.87
C ALA A 148 8.00 -25.45 16.13
N SER A 149 8.16 -24.51 17.09
CA SER A 149 7.25 -24.39 18.23
C SER A 149 5.98 -23.67 17.79
N PRO A 150 4.78 -24.24 18.01
CA PRO A 150 3.53 -23.63 17.61
C PRO A 150 3.35 -22.24 18.20
N LEU A 151 2.77 -21.33 17.41
CA LEU A 151 2.36 -20.01 17.86
C LEU A 151 1.00 -20.08 18.55
N ASN A 152 0.80 -19.33 19.61
CA ASN A 152 -0.48 -19.18 20.28
C ASN A 152 -1.30 -18.05 19.62
N PHE A 153 -2.09 -18.40 18.59
CA PHE A 153 -2.89 -17.44 17.84
C PHE A 153 -4.00 -16.79 18.68
N ASP A 154 -4.54 -17.49 19.70
CA ASP A 154 -5.54 -16.90 20.61
C ASP A 154 -4.93 -15.74 21.41
N MET A 155 -3.70 -15.92 21.92
CA MET A 155 -3.00 -14.83 22.62
C MET A 155 -2.59 -13.72 21.66
N MET A 156 -2.20 -14.04 20.42
CA MET A 156 -1.90 -13.05 19.38
C MET A 156 -3.15 -12.24 19.03
N ASN A 157 -4.32 -12.86 18.91
CA ASN A 157 -5.57 -12.17 18.64
C ASN A 157 -6.02 -11.28 19.82
N ARG A 158 -5.80 -11.72 21.06
CA ARG A 158 -6.05 -10.86 22.23
C ARG A 158 -5.15 -9.62 22.24
N ALA A 159 -3.89 -9.75 21.85
CA ALA A 159 -2.98 -8.61 21.71
C ALA A 159 -3.36 -7.74 20.50
N ALA A 160 -3.76 -8.34 19.37
CA ALA A 160 -4.20 -7.63 18.17
C ALA A 160 -5.46 -6.80 18.43
N ALA A 161 -6.42 -7.32 19.20
CA ALA A 161 -7.62 -6.58 19.59
C ALA A 161 -7.31 -5.29 20.36
N MET A 162 -6.22 -5.26 21.14
CA MET A 162 -5.80 -4.04 21.86
C MET A 162 -5.38 -2.90 20.91
N LEU A 163 -5.03 -3.21 19.64
CA LEU A 163 -4.68 -2.20 18.63
C LEU A 163 -5.88 -1.34 18.21
N LEU A 164 -7.10 -1.80 18.45
CA LEU A 164 -8.33 -1.07 18.11
C LEU A 164 -8.62 0.08 19.10
N ASP A 165 -8.04 0.02 20.29
CA ASP A 165 -8.27 0.98 21.38
C ASP A 165 -7.14 2.03 21.49
N ILE A 166 -6.15 2.00 20.59
CA ILE A 166 -5.02 2.93 20.58
C ILE A 166 -4.99 3.74 19.29
N ASP A 167 -4.51 4.96 19.39
CA ASP A 167 -4.38 5.88 18.26
C ASP A 167 -2.91 6.25 17.96
N ASP A 168 -2.02 6.24 18.96
CA ASP A 168 -0.60 6.54 18.78
C ASP A 168 0.23 5.26 18.53
N PHE A 169 0.73 5.12 17.32
CA PHE A 169 1.54 3.98 16.85
C PHE A 169 3.04 4.28 16.80
N THR A 170 3.54 5.21 17.62
CA THR A 170 4.97 5.58 17.66
C THR A 170 5.88 4.36 17.89
N SER A 171 5.49 3.44 18.77
CA SER A 171 6.25 2.21 19.04
C SER A 171 6.39 1.28 17.82
N PHE A 172 5.58 1.45 16.80
CA PHE A 172 5.62 0.65 15.57
C PHE A 172 6.11 1.43 14.35
N ALA A 173 6.37 2.73 14.50
CA ALA A 173 6.85 3.59 13.42
C ALA A 173 8.35 3.37 13.15
N LYS A 174 8.78 3.52 11.89
CA LYS A 174 10.22 3.57 11.59
C LYS A 174 10.86 4.79 12.25
N LEU A 175 11.99 4.58 12.94
CA LEU A 175 12.78 5.67 13.53
C LEU A 175 13.20 6.68 12.44
N HIS A 176 13.24 7.94 12.80
CA HIS A 176 13.64 9.06 11.91
C HIS A 176 12.83 9.13 10.61
N SER A 177 11.52 8.84 10.67
CA SER A 177 10.61 9.05 9.55
C SER A 177 10.00 10.45 9.59
N ASP A 178 9.82 11.08 8.40
CA ASP A 178 9.24 12.43 8.23
C ASP A 178 7.71 12.44 8.43
N ASN A 179 7.21 11.74 9.45
CA ASN A 179 5.79 11.73 9.76
C ASN A 179 5.39 13.01 10.49
N LYS A 180 4.33 13.68 10.04
CA LYS A 180 3.75 14.83 10.77
C LYS A 180 3.08 14.39 12.08
N THR A 181 2.55 13.17 12.10
CA THR A 181 1.90 12.54 13.26
C THR A 181 2.04 11.02 13.17
N ASN A 182 2.04 10.36 14.31
CA ASN A 182 2.02 8.90 14.43
C ASN A 182 0.62 8.36 14.79
N ILE A 183 -0.39 9.21 14.71
CA ILE A 183 -1.78 8.85 14.95
C ILE A 183 -2.32 8.08 13.74
N CYS A 184 -2.94 6.92 14.00
CA CYS A 184 -3.63 6.07 13.04
C CYS A 184 -4.90 5.51 13.70
N ASN A 185 -5.97 5.35 12.94
CA ASN A 185 -7.20 4.70 13.42
C ASN A 185 -7.28 3.28 12.85
N VAL A 186 -6.92 2.28 13.66
CA VAL A 186 -7.04 0.86 13.30
C VAL A 186 -8.47 0.41 13.57
N THR A 187 -9.15 -0.08 12.54
CA THR A 187 -10.55 -0.52 12.61
C THR A 187 -10.71 -2.04 12.59
N HIS A 188 -9.66 -2.77 12.21
CA HIS A 188 -9.62 -4.24 12.21
C HIS A 188 -8.18 -4.73 12.40
N ALA A 189 -7.99 -5.77 13.24
CA ALA A 189 -6.71 -6.44 13.43
C ALA A 189 -6.95 -7.87 13.93
N GLU A 190 -6.74 -8.89 13.07
CA GLU A 190 -7.07 -10.27 13.41
C GLU A 190 -6.20 -11.29 12.66
N TRP A 191 -5.85 -12.39 13.33
CA TRP A 191 -5.29 -13.59 12.75
C TRP A 191 -6.39 -14.62 12.48
N SER A 192 -6.39 -15.19 11.28
CA SER A 192 -7.29 -16.27 10.91
C SER A 192 -6.55 -17.32 10.07
N THR A 193 -7.17 -18.50 9.90
CA THR A 193 -6.67 -19.50 8.95
C THR A 193 -7.02 -19.10 7.52
N VAL A 194 -6.14 -19.47 6.58
CA VAL A 194 -6.38 -19.24 5.14
C VAL A 194 -7.21 -20.41 4.61
N ASP A 195 -8.42 -20.14 4.10
CA ASP A 195 -9.32 -21.14 3.51
C ASP A 195 -9.62 -22.34 4.45
N GLY A 196 -9.57 -22.11 5.77
CA GLY A 196 -9.79 -23.17 6.78
C GLY A 196 -8.57 -24.12 6.97
N ASP A 197 -7.45 -23.88 6.29
CA ASP A 197 -6.23 -24.68 6.43
C ASP A 197 -5.47 -24.26 7.70
N ALA A 198 -5.47 -25.11 8.72
CA ALA A 198 -4.80 -24.88 10.01
C ALA A 198 -3.27 -24.77 9.90
N SER A 199 -2.68 -25.12 8.75
CA SER A 199 -1.25 -24.94 8.50
C SER A 199 -0.89 -23.56 7.91
N ARG A 200 -1.89 -22.74 7.61
CA ARG A 200 -1.72 -21.44 6.95
C ARG A 200 -2.51 -20.37 7.67
N HIS A 201 -1.86 -19.28 8.02
CA HIS A 201 -2.50 -18.17 8.71
C HIS A 201 -2.29 -16.86 7.97
N VAL A 202 -3.22 -15.93 8.19
CA VAL A 202 -3.13 -14.56 7.70
C VAL A 202 -3.46 -13.60 8.83
N PHE A 203 -2.64 -12.58 8.99
CA PHE A 203 -2.98 -11.40 9.78
C PHE A 203 -3.57 -10.34 8.86
N VAL A 204 -4.79 -9.93 9.16
CA VAL A 204 -5.48 -8.85 8.46
C VAL A 204 -5.51 -7.63 9.35
N ILE A 205 -5.07 -6.49 8.84
CA ILE A 205 -5.14 -5.21 9.55
C ILE A 205 -5.65 -4.11 8.62
N THR A 206 -6.65 -3.35 9.09
CA THR A 206 -7.24 -2.22 8.37
C THR A 206 -7.13 -0.95 9.19
N ALA A 207 -6.72 0.14 8.57
CA ALA A 207 -6.65 1.46 9.20
C ALA A 207 -6.89 2.57 8.16
N ASP A 208 -7.20 3.79 8.65
CA ASP A 208 -7.26 5.00 7.83
C ASP A 208 -5.92 5.32 7.15
N ARG A 209 -4.82 5.05 7.84
CA ARG A 209 -3.44 5.20 7.35
C ARG A 209 -2.49 4.27 8.09
N PHE A 210 -1.31 4.05 7.50
CA PHE A 210 -0.21 3.33 8.13
C PHE A 210 1.08 4.15 8.09
N LEU A 211 1.87 4.00 9.15
CA LEU A 211 3.22 4.54 9.22
C LEU A 211 4.20 3.63 8.49
N ARG A 212 5.33 4.18 8.10
CA ARG A 212 6.40 3.38 7.49
C ARG A 212 6.83 2.25 8.41
N ASN A 213 6.87 1.00 7.89
CA ASN A 213 7.22 -0.22 8.61
C ASN A 213 6.24 -0.67 9.71
N MET A 214 5.13 0.05 9.95
CA MET A 214 4.19 -0.18 11.05
C MET A 214 3.67 -1.62 11.07
N VAL A 215 3.06 -2.11 10.00
CA VAL A 215 2.46 -3.45 9.96
C VAL A 215 3.49 -4.53 10.27
N ARG A 216 4.71 -4.43 9.73
CA ARG A 216 5.79 -5.40 9.96
C ARG A 216 6.26 -5.40 11.41
N ALA A 217 6.29 -4.24 12.07
CA ALA A 217 6.63 -4.13 13.49
C ALA A 217 5.51 -4.67 14.39
N VAL A 218 4.25 -4.38 14.06
CA VAL A 218 3.07 -4.94 14.74
C VAL A 218 3.10 -6.47 14.67
N VAL A 219 3.22 -7.05 13.47
CA VAL A 219 3.28 -8.51 13.29
C VAL A 219 4.42 -9.11 14.08
N GLY A 220 5.63 -8.51 14.04
CA GLY A 220 6.78 -9.01 14.80
C GLY A 220 6.55 -9.01 16.30
N THR A 221 5.88 -8.00 16.83
CA THR A 221 5.54 -7.91 18.24
C THR A 221 4.47 -8.95 18.63
N LEU A 222 3.45 -9.14 17.78
CA LEU A 222 2.44 -10.19 17.97
C LEU A 222 3.05 -11.60 17.93
N ILE A 223 4.05 -11.85 17.09
CA ILE A 223 4.80 -13.11 17.06
C ILE A 223 5.53 -13.38 18.40
N GLU A 224 6.10 -12.35 19.04
CA GLU A 224 6.72 -12.53 20.37
C GLU A 224 5.67 -12.89 21.45
N VAL A 225 4.42 -12.36 21.33
CA VAL A 225 3.29 -12.79 22.17
C VAL A 225 2.94 -14.25 21.88
N GLY A 226 2.80 -14.64 20.61
CA GLY A 226 2.48 -16.00 20.19
C GLY A 226 3.49 -17.03 20.63
N ARG A 227 4.78 -16.64 20.73
CA ARG A 227 5.88 -17.46 21.27
C ARG A 227 5.90 -17.56 22.79
N GLY A 228 5.04 -16.84 23.49
CA GLY A 228 5.05 -16.75 24.95
C GLY A 228 6.25 -15.95 25.51
N LYS A 229 6.97 -15.20 24.68
CA LYS A 229 8.10 -14.34 25.10
C LYS A 229 7.64 -12.97 25.57
N MET A 230 6.40 -12.58 25.28
CA MET A 230 5.79 -11.33 25.68
C MET A 230 4.39 -11.62 26.22
N THR A 231 4.07 -11.12 27.41
CA THR A 231 2.71 -11.17 27.96
C THR A 231 1.86 -10.03 27.40
N LEU A 232 0.52 -10.11 27.57
CA LEU A 232 -0.39 -9.00 27.16
C LEU A 232 -0.07 -7.69 27.90
N ASP A 233 0.29 -7.77 29.18
CA ASP A 233 0.69 -6.57 29.97
C ASP A 233 1.99 -5.96 29.44
N GLN A 234 2.93 -6.80 28.99
CA GLN A 234 4.16 -6.32 28.34
C GLN A 234 3.87 -5.72 26.96
N PHE A 235 2.96 -6.32 26.18
CA PHE A 235 2.51 -5.74 24.92
C PHE A 235 1.89 -4.36 25.12
N LYS A 236 1.02 -4.20 26.14
CA LYS A 236 0.46 -2.90 26.52
C LYS A 236 1.55 -1.88 26.84
N LYS A 237 2.57 -2.26 27.64
CA LYS A 237 3.72 -1.40 27.96
C LYS A 237 4.52 -1.00 26.71
N VAL A 238 4.65 -1.89 25.70
CA VAL A 238 5.27 -1.55 24.42
C VAL A 238 4.52 -0.42 23.73
N VAL A 239 3.18 -0.48 23.71
CA VAL A 239 2.34 0.59 23.14
C VAL A 239 2.53 1.91 23.90
N GLU A 240 2.42 1.86 25.22
CA GLU A 240 2.51 3.03 26.12
C GLU A 240 3.91 3.68 26.14
N ALA A 241 4.95 2.92 25.78
CA ALA A 241 6.33 3.42 25.79
C ALA A 241 6.60 4.46 24.68
N HIS A 242 5.82 4.50 23.62
CA HIS A 242 6.06 5.36 22.45
C HIS A 242 7.50 5.25 21.93
N ASP A 243 8.09 4.07 22.06
CA ASP A 243 9.47 3.77 21.66
C ASP A 243 9.54 2.56 20.74
N ARG A 244 10.06 2.76 19.54
CA ARG A 244 10.27 1.68 18.56
C ARG A 244 11.18 0.57 19.06
N CYS A 245 12.12 0.88 19.96
CA CYS A 245 13.05 -0.10 20.52
C CYS A 245 12.37 -1.07 21.50
N ALA A 246 11.22 -0.70 22.07
CA ALA A 246 10.43 -1.57 22.94
C ALA A 246 9.65 -2.63 22.16
N ALA A 247 9.32 -2.36 20.88
CA ALA A 247 8.57 -3.29 20.03
C ALA A 247 9.44 -4.41 19.45
N GLY A 248 8.80 -5.50 19.03
CA GLY A 248 9.46 -6.63 18.39
C GLY A 248 10.17 -6.28 17.07
N THR A 249 11.02 -7.18 16.62
CA THR A 249 11.73 -7.03 15.33
C THR A 249 10.74 -6.99 14.17
N SER A 250 10.97 -6.08 13.22
CA SER A 250 10.13 -6.01 12.01
C SER A 250 10.24 -7.27 11.18
N MET A 251 9.09 -7.85 10.82
CA MET A 251 9.03 -9.07 10.02
C MET A 251 9.50 -8.83 8.57
N PRO A 252 9.92 -9.90 7.85
CA PRO A 252 10.26 -9.84 6.44
C PRO A 252 9.16 -9.17 5.59
N PRO A 253 9.51 -8.41 4.54
CA PRO A 253 8.52 -7.69 3.73
C PRO A 253 7.77 -8.57 2.73
N GLN A 254 8.37 -9.68 2.27
CA GLN A 254 7.81 -10.50 1.17
C GLN A 254 6.45 -11.15 1.48
N PRO A 255 6.13 -11.53 2.73
CA PRO A 255 4.81 -12.04 3.10
C PRO A 255 3.74 -10.95 3.28
N LEU A 256 4.13 -9.65 3.20
CA LEU A 256 3.22 -8.52 3.38
C LEU A 256 2.63 -8.07 2.04
N PHE A 257 1.31 -7.86 2.03
CA PHE A 257 0.56 -7.38 0.88
C PHE A 257 -0.29 -6.18 1.27
N LEU A 258 -0.18 -5.07 0.54
CA LEU A 258 -1.25 -4.09 0.49
C LEU A 258 -2.40 -4.76 -0.27
N TRP A 259 -3.49 -5.07 0.47
CA TRP A 259 -4.53 -5.95 -0.03
C TRP A 259 -5.69 -5.18 -0.66
N ASP A 260 -6.11 -4.11 0.01
CA ASP A 260 -7.25 -3.32 -0.43
C ASP A 260 -7.10 -1.84 -0.05
N ILE A 261 -7.77 -0.97 -0.81
CA ILE A 261 -7.84 0.48 -0.59
C ILE A 261 -9.27 0.92 -0.85
N THR A 262 -9.91 1.56 0.13
CA THR A 262 -11.29 2.04 0.02
C THR A 262 -11.33 3.54 -0.25
N TYR A 263 -12.27 3.96 -1.10
CA TYR A 263 -12.56 5.36 -1.41
C TYR A 263 -14.02 5.69 -1.09
N PRO A 264 -14.38 6.96 -0.78
CA PRO A 264 -15.75 7.37 -0.48
C PRO A 264 -16.64 7.49 -1.73
N PHE A 265 -16.10 7.20 -2.92
CA PHE A 265 -16.78 7.26 -4.21
C PHE A 265 -16.43 6.03 -5.05
N GLU A 266 -17.35 5.65 -5.94
CA GLU A 266 -17.09 4.61 -6.94
C GLU A 266 -16.31 5.22 -8.12
N TYR A 267 -15.25 4.54 -8.56
CA TYR A 267 -14.44 4.92 -9.72
C TYR A 267 -14.30 3.78 -10.74
N ILE A 268 -15.01 2.68 -10.51
CA ILE A 268 -15.05 1.50 -11.39
C ILE A 268 -16.36 1.57 -12.17
N HIS A 269 -16.29 1.81 -13.46
CA HIS A 269 -17.40 1.76 -14.41
C HIS A 269 -17.05 0.84 -15.58
#